data_23cd6ea6dbb018ad57ab3d7d1acd2bc8
#
_entry.id   23cd6ea6dbb018ad57ab3d7d1acd2bc8
#
_cell.length_a   1.000
_cell.length_b   1.000
_cell.length_c   1.000
_cell.angle_alpha   90.00
_cell.angle_beta   90.00
_cell.angle_gamma   90.00
#
_symmetry.space_group_name_H-M   'P 1'
#
loop_
_entity.id
_entity.type
_entity.pdbx_description
1 polymer ?
#
loop_
_entity_poly.entity_id
_entity_poly.type
_entity_poly.pdbx_seq_one_letter_code
_entity_poly.pdbx_strand_id
1 'polypeptide(L)' 'MPKPYPKEFRDDVVRVARNREEGVTLEQVAKDFGIHPMTLSNWLS' A
#
# COMPACT_ATOMS: atom_id res chain seq x y z
N MET A 1 7.29 -11.12 15.79
CA MET A 1 6.98 -11.56 14.47
C MET A 1 7.66 -10.67 13.45
N PRO A 2 8.41 -11.24 12.51
CA PRO A 2 9.08 -10.42 11.53
C PRO A 2 8.07 -9.73 10.63
N LYS A 3 8.37 -8.51 10.26
CA LYS A 3 7.53 -7.78 9.35
C LYS A 3 7.78 -8.30 7.93
N PRO A 4 6.73 -8.59 7.17
CA PRO A 4 6.90 -9.13 5.83
C PRO A 4 7.47 -8.12 4.84
N TYR A 5 7.44 -6.82 5.17
CA TYR A 5 7.86 -5.78 4.25
C TYR A 5 8.83 -4.81 4.90
N PRO A 6 9.89 -4.39 4.17
CA PRO A 6 10.79 -3.37 4.68
C PRO A 6 10.09 -2.02 4.81
N LYS A 7 10.61 -1.18 5.68
CA LYS A 7 10.05 0.15 5.89
C LYS A 7 10.05 0.97 4.59
N GLU A 8 11.13 0.87 3.83
CA GLU A 8 11.26 1.62 2.58
C GLU A 8 10.19 1.22 1.58
N PHE A 9 9.93 -0.08 1.48
CA PHE A 9 8.88 -0.58 0.61
C PHE A 9 7.52 -0.04 1.05
N ARG A 10 7.25 -0.12 2.35
CA ARG A 10 6.00 0.38 2.89
C ARG A 10 5.82 1.87 2.60
N ASP A 11 6.88 2.65 2.79
CA ASP A 11 6.84 4.09 2.55
C ASP A 11 6.50 4.39 1.09
N ASP A 12 7.10 3.63 0.17
CA ASP A 12 6.81 3.79 -1.26
C ASP A 12 5.35 3.49 -1.58
N VAL A 13 4.85 2.39 -1.05
CA VAL A 13 3.46 1.98 -1.29
C VAL A 13 2.50 3.04 -0.75
N VAL A 14 2.76 3.52 0.47
CA VAL A 14 1.90 4.53 1.09
C VAL A 14 1.93 5.82 0.28
N ARG A 15 3.10 6.21 -0.20
CA ARG A 15 3.21 7.41 -1.01
C ARG A 15 2.37 7.29 -2.29
N VAL A 16 2.51 6.18 -3.00
CA VAL A 16 1.74 5.96 -4.22
C VAL A 16 0.25 5.95 -3.93
N ALA A 17 -0.14 5.30 -2.84
CA ALA A 17 -1.55 5.23 -2.47
C ALA A 17 -2.14 6.61 -2.17
N ARG A 18 -1.36 7.46 -1.49
CA ARG A 18 -1.83 8.80 -1.15
C ARG A 18 -1.89 9.73 -2.35
N ASN A 19 -1.05 9.47 -3.35
CA ASN A 19 -0.99 10.30 -4.55
C ASN A 19 -1.74 9.69 -5.73
N ARG A 20 -2.48 8.61 -5.50
CA ARG A 20 -3.20 7.95 -6.58
C ARG A 20 -4.22 8.88 -7.20
N GLU A 21 -4.45 8.68 -8.49
CA GLU A 21 -5.43 9.47 -9.20
C GLU A 21 -6.84 9.10 -8.79
N GLU A 22 -7.76 10.02 -9.01
CA GLU A 22 -9.17 9.79 -8.79
C GLU A 22 -9.62 8.61 -9.64
N GLY A 23 -10.35 7.69 -9.02
CA GLY A 23 -10.79 6.49 -9.70
C GLY A 23 -9.91 5.29 -9.48
N VAL A 24 -8.69 5.48 -8.96
CA VAL A 24 -7.81 4.37 -8.59
C VAL A 24 -8.09 3.99 -7.14
N THR A 25 -8.43 2.74 -6.91
CA THR A 25 -8.76 2.27 -5.58
C THR A 25 -7.52 1.79 -4.83
N LEU A 26 -7.64 1.70 -3.50
CA LEU A 26 -6.58 1.13 -2.69
C LEU A 26 -6.32 -0.33 -3.06
N GLU A 27 -7.38 -1.06 -3.44
CA GLU A 27 -7.23 -2.43 -3.88
C GLU A 27 -6.32 -2.52 -5.11
N GLN A 28 -6.49 -1.59 -6.04
CA GLN A 28 -5.68 -1.57 -7.24
C GLN A 28 -4.21 -1.31 -6.89
N VAL A 29 -3.95 -0.36 -6.01
CA VAL A 29 -2.58 -0.06 -5.59
C VAL A 29 -1.97 -1.27 -4.90
N ALA A 30 -2.71 -1.90 -3.99
CA ALA A 30 -2.23 -3.08 -3.28
C ALA A 30 -1.89 -4.20 -4.26
N LYS A 31 -2.75 -4.41 -5.24
CA LYS A 31 -2.54 -5.44 -6.24
C LYS A 31 -1.29 -5.15 -7.07
N ASP A 32 -1.08 -3.91 -7.43
CA ASP A 32 0.08 -3.51 -8.23
C ASP A 32 1.38 -3.79 -7.49
N PHE A 33 1.37 -3.65 -6.17
CA PHE A 33 2.56 -3.93 -5.36
C PHE A 33 2.60 -5.37 -4.84
N GLY A 34 1.57 -6.15 -5.10
CA GLY A 34 1.52 -7.54 -4.65
C GLY A 34 1.27 -7.70 -3.16
N ILE A 35 0.58 -6.75 -2.55
CA ILE A 35 0.22 -6.83 -1.13
C ILE A 35 -1.28 -6.93 -0.97
N HIS A 36 -1.70 -7.36 0.22
CA HIS A 36 -3.12 -7.47 0.52
C HIS A 36 -3.71 -6.08 0.75
N PRO A 37 -4.92 -5.80 0.23
CA PRO A 37 -5.55 -4.49 0.43
C PRO A 37 -5.70 -4.10 1.90
N MET A 38 -5.95 -5.08 2.76
CA MET A 38 -6.09 -4.80 4.19
C MET A 38 -4.77 -4.30 4.79
N THR A 39 -3.66 -4.87 4.34
CA THR A 39 -2.34 -4.42 4.78
C THR A 39 -2.14 -2.95 4.43
N LEU A 40 -2.46 -2.58 3.20
CA LEU A 40 -2.35 -1.20 2.77
C LEU A 40 -3.28 -0.29 3.56
N SER A 41 -4.50 -0.72 3.77
CA SER A 41 -5.46 0.04 4.56
C SER A 41 -4.94 0.31 5.97
N ASN A 42 -4.35 -0.70 6.60
CA ASN A 42 -3.78 -0.55 7.93
C ASN A 42 -2.64 0.46 7.94
N TRP A 43 -1.83 0.46 6.90
CA TRP A 43 -0.73 1.42 6.81
C TRP A 43 -1.22 2.85 6.68
N LEU A 44 -2.39 3.04 6.09
CA LEU A 44 -2.95 4.37 5.87
C LEU A 44 -3.82 4.88 7.02
N SER A 45 -4.12 4.02 7.96
CA SER A 45 -4.95 4.38 9.12
C SER A 45 -4.27 5.33 10.08
#